data_164619bf3dba82e1fe4baefce4550be4
#
_entry.id   164619bf3dba82e1fe4baefce4550be4
#
_cell.length_a   1.000
_cell.length_b   1.000
_cell.length_c   1.000
_cell.angle_alpha   90.00
_cell.angle_beta   90.00
_cell.angle_gamma   90.00
#
_symmetry.space_group_name_H-M   'P 1'
#
loop_
_entity.id
_entity.type
_entity.pdbx_description
1 polymer ?
#
loop_
_entity_poly.entity_id
_entity_poly.type
_entity_poly.pdbx_seq_one_letter_code
_entity_poly.pdbx_strand_id
1 'polypeptide(L)'
;MDKVYKHPRIGDVSLRQRWTTSRISLSVKPSGEVRLSYPRLISTAKALRFLEEKVEWVLQTREKVAERAMQGADYTPEQIESMRREAKRVLPAMVERLARQNGFRYGRVTIRATRSKWGCCTSQNNLSLSLFLMTLPTYLQEFVVLHELCHTVHHNHSAEFHLLLDKVTGGREKELNRQLKGVRKNLRFRKGEERDLERIMELVADAQNWFREQEIDQWQDGYPTRELILSDILGDNNYIVEYNGVTVAAAVISFAGEPTYSEIKGKGWLNDNPYAVVHRIAVSDKYRRKGIAKEILHFTEEQCAERGIKDIRIDTHCDNRAMRALLKKMRYTHCGRITLTSGAYREAYQKELKN
;
A
#
# COMPACT_ATOMS: atom_id res chain seq x y z
N MET A 1 -6.65 -37.37 -16.56
CA MET A 1 -6.59 -37.26 -15.09
C MET A 1 -5.32 -36.50 -14.70
N ASP A 2 -5.42 -35.50 -13.83
CA ASP A 2 -4.25 -34.82 -13.30
C ASP A 2 -3.49 -35.78 -12.38
N LYS A 3 -2.20 -35.99 -12.60
CA LYS A 3 -1.35 -36.79 -11.71
C LYS A 3 -1.03 -36.01 -10.45
N VAL A 4 -1.05 -36.60 -9.29
CA VAL A 4 -0.63 -36.00 -8.02
C VAL A 4 0.76 -36.49 -7.66
N TYR A 5 1.68 -35.57 -7.39
CA TYR A 5 2.99 -35.88 -6.86
C TYR A 5 3.07 -35.45 -5.40
N LYS A 6 3.45 -36.37 -4.51
CA LYS A 6 3.61 -36.06 -3.08
C LYS A 6 5.04 -35.60 -2.81
N HIS A 7 5.18 -34.30 -2.57
CA HIS A 7 6.47 -33.70 -2.24
C HIS A 7 6.68 -33.63 -0.71
N PRO A 8 7.84 -34.00 -0.17
CA PRO A 8 8.04 -34.10 1.29
C PRO A 8 7.85 -32.80 2.06
N ARG A 9 8.19 -31.64 1.48
CA ARG A 9 8.10 -30.35 2.15
C ARG A 9 6.81 -29.57 1.86
N ILE A 10 6.23 -29.74 0.69
CA ILE A 10 5.07 -28.95 0.24
C ILE A 10 3.80 -29.76 0.01
N GLY A 11 3.84 -31.09 0.30
CA GLY A 11 2.68 -31.96 0.20
C GLY A 11 2.24 -32.23 -1.25
N ASP A 12 0.94 -32.36 -1.47
CA ASP A 12 0.39 -32.74 -2.77
C ASP A 12 0.53 -31.63 -3.81
N VAL A 13 1.10 -31.98 -4.97
CA VAL A 13 1.30 -31.13 -6.13
C VAL A 13 0.56 -31.71 -7.33
N SER A 14 -0.40 -30.98 -7.88
CA SER A 14 -1.15 -31.36 -9.07
C SER A 14 -0.29 -31.16 -10.32
N LEU A 15 0.03 -32.25 -11.02
CA LEU A 15 0.82 -32.22 -12.25
C LEU A 15 -0.09 -32.17 -13.49
N ARG A 16 0.07 -31.14 -14.32
CA ARG A 16 -0.68 -30.96 -15.57
C ARG A 16 0.22 -30.86 -16.77
N GLN A 17 0.20 -31.87 -17.60
CA GLN A 17 0.85 -31.86 -18.89
C GLN A 17 -0.11 -31.29 -19.97
N ARG A 18 0.30 -30.26 -20.70
CA ARG A 18 -0.57 -29.56 -21.68
C ARG A 18 0.11 -29.38 -23.03
N TRP A 19 -0.71 -29.47 -24.10
CA TRP A 19 -0.28 -29.17 -25.49
C TRP A 19 -0.12 -27.67 -25.74
N THR A 20 -0.92 -26.84 -25.07
CA THR A 20 -1.03 -25.39 -25.33
C THR A 20 -0.03 -24.53 -24.54
N THR A 21 0.86 -25.14 -23.75
CA THR A 21 1.86 -24.40 -22.99
C THR A 21 3.25 -24.60 -23.59
N SER A 22 4.00 -23.50 -23.71
CA SER A 22 5.41 -23.52 -24.14
C SER A 22 6.41 -23.50 -22.98
N ARG A 23 5.96 -23.29 -21.75
CA ARG A 23 6.81 -23.12 -20.57
C ARG A 23 6.31 -23.94 -19.38
N ILE A 24 7.24 -24.35 -18.49
CA ILE A 24 6.88 -24.88 -17.18
C ILE A 24 6.34 -23.71 -16.34
N SER A 25 5.20 -23.90 -15.70
CA SER A 25 4.59 -22.89 -14.81
C SER A 25 4.17 -23.55 -13.50
N LEU A 26 4.47 -22.85 -12.40
CA LEU A 26 4.11 -23.22 -11.05
C LEU A 26 3.13 -22.20 -10.50
N SER A 27 2.07 -22.64 -9.87
CA SER A 27 1.06 -21.76 -9.28
C SER A 27 0.55 -22.34 -7.96
N VAL A 28 0.27 -21.43 -7.02
CA VAL A 28 -0.39 -21.73 -5.73
C VAL A 28 -1.78 -21.11 -5.79
N LYS A 29 -2.81 -21.91 -5.63
CA LYS A 29 -4.20 -21.43 -5.60
C LYS A 29 -4.54 -20.76 -4.26
N PRO A 30 -5.63 -19.98 -4.20
CA PRO A 30 -6.14 -19.44 -2.93
C PRO A 30 -6.44 -20.51 -1.88
N SER A 31 -6.74 -21.74 -2.29
CA SER A 31 -6.90 -22.90 -1.41
C SER A 31 -5.60 -23.48 -0.86
N GLY A 32 -4.43 -22.94 -1.25
CA GLY A 32 -3.12 -23.51 -0.91
C GLY A 32 -2.69 -24.68 -1.83
N GLU A 33 -3.55 -25.13 -2.76
CA GLU A 33 -3.23 -26.21 -3.74
C GLU A 33 -2.09 -25.73 -4.67
N VAL A 34 -1.06 -26.56 -4.77
CA VAL A 34 0.08 -26.31 -5.67
C VAL A 34 -0.16 -27.02 -6.99
N ARG A 35 0.02 -26.30 -8.09
CA ARG A 35 -0.14 -26.83 -9.44
C ARG A 35 1.09 -26.56 -10.28
N LEU A 36 1.69 -27.62 -10.84
CA LEU A 36 2.77 -27.60 -11.81
C LEU A 36 2.22 -27.95 -13.20
N SER A 37 2.27 -26.99 -14.12
CA SER A 37 1.86 -27.19 -15.50
C SER A 37 3.07 -27.16 -16.42
N TYR A 38 3.18 -28.10 -17.37
CA TYR A 38 4.34 -28.18 -18.26
C TYR A 38 3.94 -28.70 -19.64
N PRO A 39 4.73 -28.37 -20.69
CA PRO A 39 4.51 -28.85 -22.05
C PRO A 39 4.60 -30.36 -22.17
N ARG A 40 3.88 -30.96 -23.09
CA ARG A 40 3.90 -32.42 -23.31
C ARG A 40 5.25 -32.93 -23.80
N LEU A 41 6.06 -32.09 -24.44
CA LEU A 41 7.43 -32.41 -24.88
C LEU A 41 8.47 -32.39 -23.74
N ILE A 42 8.10 -31.92 -22.56
CA ILE A 42 8.99 -31.90 -21.39
C ILE A 42 8.72 -33.12 -20.52
N SER A 43 9.77 -33.83 -20.14
CA SER A 43 9.64 -34.97 -19.24
C SER A 43 9.20 -34.56 -17.85
N THR A 44 8.41 -35.39 -17.18
CA THR A 44 7.98 -35.18 -15.79
C THR A 44 9.18 -34.95 -14.84
N ALA A 45 10.29 -35.68 -15.07
CA ALA A 45 11.50 -35.53 -14.26
C ALA A 45 12.09 -34.10 -14.39
N LYS A 46 12.09 -33.49 -15.58
CA LYS A 46 12.54 -32.11 -15.77
C LYS A 46 11.59 -31.12 -15.10
N ALA A 47 10.28 -31.34 -15.16
CA ALA A 47 9.29 -30.50 -14.51
C ALA A 47 9.42 -30.58 -12.97
N LEU A 48 9.71 -31.77 -12.42
CA LEU A 48 9.93 -31.94 -10.97
C LEU A 48 11.24 -31.28 -10.50
N ARG A 49 12.32 -31.30 -11.29
CA ARG A 49 13.54 -30.52 -10.95
C ARG A 49 13.23 -29.01 -10.83
N PHE A 50 12.47 -28.49 -11.76
CA PHE A 50 12.01 -27.09 -11.67
C PHE A 50 11.17 -26.82 -10.42
N LEU A 51 10.35 -27.79 -9.98
CA LEU A 51 9.62 -27.69 -8.72
C LEU A 51 10.57 -27.62 -7.51
N GLU A 52 11.60 -28.48 -7.46
CA GLU A 52 12.61 -28.49 -6.38
C GLU A 52 13.32 -27.12 -6.26
N GLU A 53 13.70 -26.52 -7.37
CA GLU A 53 14.32 -25.18 -7.39
C GLU A 53 13.39 -24.07 -6.86
N LYS A 54 12.08 -24.31 -6.82
CA LYS A 54 11.05 -23.35 -6.45
C LYS A 54 10.30 -23.69 -5.15
N VAL A 55 10.77 -24.67 -4.38
CA VAL A 55 10.10 -25.07 -3.13
C VAL A 55 9.98 -23.92 -2.16
N GLU A 56 11.04 -23.14 -1.95
CA GLU A 56 11.01 -21.96 -1.07
C GLU A 56 10.02 -20.91 -1.55
N TRP A 57 9.95 -20.68 -2.86
CA TRP A 57 8.95 -19.79 -3.44
C TRP A 57 7.51 -20.30 -3.19
N VAL A 58 7.27 -21.62 -3.26
CA VAL A 58 5.96 -22.21 -2.95
C VAL A 58 5.58 -21.98 -1.50
N LEU A 59 6.51 -22.22 -0.55
CA LEU A 59 6.27 -22.01 0.87
C LEU A 59 5.93 -20.55 1.17
N GLN A 60 6.75 -19.61 0.69
CA GLN A 60 6.50 -18.17 0.85
C GLN A 60 5.19 -17.73 0.17
N THR A 61 4.84 -18.34 -0.97
CA THR A 61 3.60 -17.99 -1.68
C THR A 61 2.39 -18.57 -0.95
N ARG A 62 2.48 -19.78 -0.36
CA ARG A 62 1.42 -20.33 0.49
C ARG A 62 1.16 -19.47 1.71
N GLU A 63 2.22 -19.03 2.38
CA GLU A 63 2.13 -18.11 3.51
C GLU A 63 1.41 -16.82 3.13
N LYS A 64 1.81 -16.18 2.02
CA LYS A 64 1.12 -15.01 1.47
C LYS A 64 -0.32 -15.26 1.06
N VAL A 65 -0.63 -16.47 0.56
CA VAL A 65 -2.00 -16.88 0.18
C VAL A 65 -2.83 -17.11 1.43
N ALA A 66 -2.28 -17.77 2.45
CA ALA A 66 -2.94 -18.00 3.74
C ALA A 66 -3.18 -16.66 4.48
N GLU A 67 -2.19 -15.76 4.50
CA GLU A 67 -2.35 -14.39 5.01
C GLU A 67 -3.46 -13.64 4.26
N ARG A 68 -3.52 -13.74 2.93
CA ARG A 68 -4.59 -13.14 2.12
C ARG A 68 -5.94 -13.79 2.36
N ALA A 69 -6.01 -15.09 2.62
CA ALA A 69 -7.25 -15.80 2.96
C ALA A 69 -7.74 -15.42 4.37
N MET A 70 -6.83 -15.25 5.33
CA MET A 70 -7.14 -14.71 6.66
C MET A 70 -7.54 -13.22 6.60
N GLN A 71 -6.99 -12.45 5.64
CA GLN A 71 -7.37 -11.06 5.33
C GLN A 71 -8.61 -10.96 4.44
N GLY A 72 -9.09 -12.06 3.88
CA GLY A 72 -10.14 -12.13 2.85
C GLY A 72 -11.56 -12.29 3.33
N ALA A 73 -11.83 -12.17 4.63
CA ALA A 73 -13.18 -12.23 5.20
C ALA A 73 -13.89 -10.85 5.24
N ASP A 74 -13.50 -9.89 4.36
CA ASP A 74 -14.01 -8.51 4.40
C ASP A 74 -15.48 -8.39 4.02
N TYR A 75 -16.06 -9.39 3.33
CA TYR A 75 -17.45 -9.33 2.85
C TYR A 75 -18.10 -10.70 2.90
N THR A 76 -19.33 -10.76 3.42
CA THR A 76 -20.14 -11.99 3.38
C THR A 76 -20.57 -12.30 1.94
N PRO A 77 -20.99 -13.53 1.63
CA PRO A 77 -21.55 -13.88 0.32
C PRO A 77 -22.70 -12.96 -0.10
N GLU A 78 -23.57 -12.57 0.84
CA GLU A 78 -24.70 -11.68 0.64
C GLU A 78 -24.26 -10.26 0.28
N GLN A 79 -23.22 -9.76 0.96
CA GLN A 79 -22.62 -8.46 0.66
C GLN A 79 -21.98 -8.46 -0.74
N ILE A 80 -21.28 -9.53 -1.11
CA ILE A 80 -20.69 -9.70 -2.45
C ILE A 80 -21.78 -9.70 -3.52
N GLU A 81 -22.90 -10.38 -3.28
CA GLU A 81 -24.01 -10.43 -4.25
C GLU A 81 -24.75 -9.10 -4.33
N SER A 82 -24.91 -8.38 -3.22
CA SER A 82 -25.41 -7.02 -3.20
C SER A 82 -24.54 -6.07 -4.02
N MET A 83 -23.22 -6.06 -3.78
CA MET A 83 -22.26 -5.28 -4.57
C MET A 83 -22.28 -5.67 -6.05
N ARG A 84 -22.47 -6.97 -6.37
CA ARG A 84 -22.57 -7.43 -7.76
C ARG A 84 -23.78 -6.85 -8.47
N ARG A 85 -24.96 -6.83 -7.81
CA ARG A 85 -26.18 -6.23 -8.37
C ARG A 85 -25.99 -4.75 -8.63
N GLU A 86 -25.43 -4.04 -7.66
CA GLU A 86 -25.17 -2.61 -7.78
C GLU A 86 -24.13 -2.31 -8.87
N ALA A 87 -23.01 -3.01 -8.91
CA ALA A 87 -21.99 -2.85 -9.91
C ALA A 87 -22.49 -3.10 -11.34
N LYS A 88 -23.37 -4.10 -11.52
CA LYS A 88 -24.01 -4.36 -12.82
C LYS A 88 -24.96 -3.23 -13.25
N ARG A 89 -25.55 -2.51 -12.30
CA ARG A 89 -26.43 -1.37 -12.57
C ARG A 89 -25.63 -0.09 -12.86
N VAL A 90 -24.61 0.19 -12.05
CA VAL A 90 -23.89 1.48 -12.03
C VAL A 90 -22.75 1.52 -13.05
N LEU A 91 -21.88 0.50 -13.08
CA LEU A 91 -20.63 0.58 -13.84
C LEU A 91 -20.84 0.59 -15.37
N PRO A 92 -21.76 -0.19 -15.98
CA PRO A 92 -21.99 -0.09 -17.42
C PRO A 92 -22.48 1.29 -17.85
N ALA A 93 -23.40 1.90 -17.09
CA ALA A 93 -23.90 3.25 -17.36
C ALA A 93 -22.79 4.31 -17.21
N MET A 94 -21.89 4.14 -16.22
CA MET A 94 -20.71 5.00 -16.05
C MET A 94 -19.74 4.88 -17.22
N VAL A 95 -19.45 3.65 -17.69
CA VAL A 95 -18.61 3.41 -18.88
C VAL A 95 -19.20 4.09 -20.09
N GLU A 96 -20.50 3.91 -20.36
CA GLU A 96 -21.17 4.52 -21.50
C GLU A 96 -21.10 6.06 -21.47
N ARG A 97 -21.40 6.65 -20.31
CA ARG A 97 -21.33 8.10 -20.13
C ARG A 97 -19.92 8.65 -20.38
N LEU A 98 -18.91 8.07 -19.73
CA LEU A 98 -17.52 8.52 -19.83
C LEU A 98 -16.93 8.26 -21.22
N ALA A 99 -17.28 7.15 -21.86
CA ALA A 99 -16.87 6.86 -23.24
C ALA A 99 -17.45 7.88 -24.21
N ARG A 100 -18.76 8.21 -24.10
CA ARG A 100 -19.41 9.21 -24.95
C ARG A 100 -18.80 10.61 -24.75
N GLN A 101 -18.55 11.02 -23.50
CA GLN A 101 -17.96 12.31 -23.17
C GLN A 101 -16.55 12.51 -23.74
N ASN A 102 -15.77 11.44 -23.83
CA ASN A 102 -14.36 11.51 -24.26
C ASN A 102 -14.09 10.88 -25.62
N GLY A 103 -15.12 10.43 -26.36
CA GLY A 103 -14.99 9.88 -27.68
C GLY A 103 -14.38 8.46 -27.74
N PHE A 104 -14.42 7.70 -26.65
CA PHE A 104 -13.90 6.33 -26.62
C PHE A 104 -14.86 5.34 -27.26
N ARG A 105 -14.27 4.31 -27.91
CA ARG A 105 -15.01 3.14 -28.41
C ARG A 105 -14.56 1.90 -27.65
N TYR A 106 -15.51 1.12 -27.14
CA TYR A 106 -15.22 -0.10 -26.39
C TYR A 106 -16.14 -1.24 -26.85
N GLY A 107 -15.77 -2.46 -26.54
CA GLY A 107 -16.57 -3.65 -26.81
C GLY A 107 -17.54 -3.97 -25.66
N ARG A 108 -17.48 -5.20 -25.16
CA ARG A 108 -18.36 -5.66 -24.07
C ARG A 108 -17.81 -5.24 -22.70
N VAL A 109 -18.71 -4.83 -21.79
CA VAL A 109 -18.40 -4.64 -20.37
C VAL A 109 -18.79 -5.88 -19.56
N THR A 110 -17.88 -6.37 -18.71
CA THR A 110 -18.10 -7.54 -17.83
C THR A 110 -17.76 -7.18 -16.38
N ILE A 111 -18.63 -7.53 -15.44
CA ILE A 111 -18.38 -7.34 -14.01
C ILE A 111 -17.90 -8.65 -13.38
N ARG A 112 -16.77 -8.60 -12.65
CA ARG A 112 -16.15 -9.77 -12.02
C ARG A 112 -15.83 -9.51 -10.55
N ALA A 113 -15.83 -10.56 -9.72
CA ALA A 113 -15.40 -10.52 -8.33
C ALA A 113 -13.86 -10.67 -8.22
N THR A 114 -13.11 -9.76 -8.85
CA THR A 114 -11.64 -9.79 -8.90
C THR A 114 -11.08 -8.81 -7.88
N ARG A 115 -10.28 -9.28 -6.91
CA ARG A 115 -9.62 -8.45 -5.90
C ARG A 115 -8.21 -7.99 -6.30
N SER A 116 -7.58 -8.67 -7.27
CA SER A 116 -6.19 -8.38 -7.68
C SER A 116 -6.05 -7.14 -8.56
N LYS A 117 -7.14 -6.71 -9.22
CA LYS A 117 -7.17 -5.54 -10.11
C LYS A 117 -8.56 -4.92 -10.15
N TRP A 118 -8.62 -3.62 -10.33
CA TRP A 118 -9.87 -2.86 -10.43
C TRP A 118 -10.55 -3.03 -11.79
N GLY A 119 -9.75 -3.14 -12.85
CA GLY A 119 -10.22 -3.35 -14.21
C GLY A 119 -9.18 -3.99 -15.10
N CYS A 120 -9.55 -4.30 -16.32
CA CYS A 120 -8.66 -4.57 -17.44
C CYS A 120 -9.39 -4.41 -18.77
N CYS A 121 -8.63 -3.97 -19.78
CA CYS A 121 -9.04 -3.94 -21.18
C CYS A 121 -8.32 -5.06 -21.94
N THR A 122 -9.04 -5.76 -22.83
CA THR A 122 -8.45 -6.77 -23.73
C THR A 122 -8.00 -6.11 -25.03
N SER A 123 -7.19 -6.84 -25.85
CA SER A 123 -6.80 -6.38 -27.19
C SER A 123 -7.99 -6.18 -28.16
N GLN A 124 -9.16 -6.70 -27.83
CA GLN A 124 -10.42 -6.49 -28.55
C GLN A 124 -11.27 -5.38 -27.94
N ASN A 125 -10.69 -4.54 -27.09
CA ASN A 125 -11.35 -3.44 -26.40
C ASN A 125 -12.53 -3.86 -25.49
N ASN A 126 -12.58 -5.14 -25.05
CA ASN A 126 -13.55 -5.55 -24.03
C ASN A 126 -13.06 -5.16 -22.66
N LEU A 127 -13.93 -4.55 -21.86
CA LEU A 127 -13.64 -4.09 -20.52
C LEU A 127 -14.12 -5.12 -19.47
N SER A 128 -13.30 -5.39 -18.49
CA SER A 128 -13.68 -6.19 -17.33
C SER A 128 -13.42 -5.37 -16.07
N LEU A 129 -14.47 -5.07 -15.30
CA LEU A 129 -14.41 -4.25 -14.10
C LEU A 129 -14.68 -5.09 -12.86
N SER A 130 -14.02 -4.76 -11.77
CA SER A 130 -14.25 -5.41 -10.48
C SER A 130 -15.53 -4.87 -9.81
N LEU A 131 -16.35 -5.77 -9.27
CA LEU A 131 -17.49 -5.35 -8.44
C LEU A 131 -17.04 -4.58 -7.17
N PHE A 132 -15.80 -4.79 -6.71
CA PHE A 132 -15.22 -4.06 -5.58
C PHE A 132 -14.96 -2.57 -5.88
N LEU A 133 -15.14 -2.11 -7.12
CA LEU A 133 -15.22 -0.67 -7.41
C LEU A 133 -16.33 0.01 -6.62
N MET A 134 -17.39 -0.71 -6.23
CA MET A 134 -18.47 -0.16 -5.40
C MET A 134 -18.02 0.24 -4.00
N THR A 135 -16.84 -0.18 -3.56
CA THR A 135 -16.25 0.26 -2.29
C THR A 135 -15.46 1.57 -2.41
N LEU A 136 -15.27 2.06 -3.62
CA LEU A 136 -14.56 3.31 -3.89
C LEU A 136 -15.52 4.51 -3.92
N PRO A 137 -15.06 5.70 -3.57
CA PRO A 137 -15.77 6.94 -3.91
C PRO A 137 -15.98 7.04 -5.43
N THR A 138 -17.08 7.67 -5.85
CA THR A 138 -17.49 7.76 -7.26
C THR A 138 -16.39 8.31 -8.17
N TYR A 139 -15.66 9.34 -7.74
CA TYR A 139 -14.58 9.93 -8.54
C TYR A 139 -13.40 8.96 -8.79
N LEU A 140 -13.12 8.02 -7.87
CA LEU A 140 -12.13 6.96 -8.09
C LEU A 140 -12.69 5.82 -8.96
N GLN A 141 -13.98 5.53 -8.89
CA GLN A 141 -14.64 4.61 -9.83
C GLN A 141 -14.50 5.16 -11.25
N GLU A 142 -14.82 6.46 -11.46
CA GLU A 142 -14.67 7.15 -12.74
C GLU A 142 -13.22 7.14 -13.23
N PHE A 143 -12.27 7.39 -12.35
CA PHE A 143 -10.86 7.33 -12.69
C PHE A 143 -10.44 5.94 -13.20
N VAL A 144 -10.86 4.85 -12.53
CA VAL A 144 -10.58 3.48 -13.00
C VAL A 144 -11.26 3.22 -14.35
N VAL A 145 -12.50 3.64 -14.54
CA VAL A 145 -13.22 3.49 -15.81
C VAL A 145 -12.50 4.25 -16.93
N LEU A 146 -12.07 5.49 -16.69
CA LEU A 146 -11.28 6.27 -17.67
C LEU A 146 -9.95 5.60 -17.98
N HIS A 147 -9.26 5.04 -16.99
CA HIS A 147 -8.03 4.28 -17.18
C HIS A 147 -8.24 3.10 -18.14
N GLU A 148 -9.30 2.30 -17.92
CA GLU A 148 -9.61 1.16 -18.78
C GLU A 148 -10.09 1.61 -20.18
N LEU A 149 -10.77 2.75 -20.30
CA LEU A 149 -11.14 3.35 -21.57
C LEU A 149 -9.91 3.86 -22.35
N CYS A 150 -8.92 4.46 -21.68
CA CYS A 150 -7.65 4.85 -22.34
C CYS A 150 -6.93 3.64 -22.93
N HIS A 151 -7.06 2.45 -22.31
CA HIS A 151 -6.52 1.21 -22.89
C HIS A 151 -7.21 0.76 -24.18
N THR A 152 -8.37 1.30 -24.53
CA THR A 152 -8.97 1.04 -25.87
C THR A 152 -8.24 1.76 -27.00
N VAL A 153 -7.39 2.74 -26.67
CA VAL A 153 -6.55 3.51 -27.60
C VAL A 153 -5.08 3.09 -27.48
N HIS A 154 -4.58 3.00 -26.24
CA HIS A 154 -3.20 2.63 -25.94
C HIS A 154 -3.17 1.41 -25.01
N HIS A 155 -2.93 0.21 -25.56
CA HIS A 155 -2.97 -1.05 -24.80
C HIS A 155 -1.84 -1.21 -23.76
N ASN A 156 -0.81 -0.39 -23.82
CA ASN A 156 0.30 -0.35 -22.86
C ASN A 156 0.30 0.97 -22.08
N HIS A 157 1.06 1.04 -21.00
CA HIS A 157 1.25 2.25 -20.20
C HIS A 157 2.42 3.09 -20.75
N SER A 158 2.34 3.46 -22.04
CA SER A 158 3.32 4.34 -22.68
C SER A 158 3.14 5.80 -22.26
N ALA A 159 4.04 6.68 -22.72
CA ALA A 159 3.92 8.12 -22.46
C ALA A 159 2.60 8.68 -23.03
N GLU A 160 2.18 8.21 -24.22
CA GLU A 160 0.93 8.61 -24.87
C GLU A 160 -0.30 8.18 -24.05
N PHE A 161 -0.26 6.98 -23.44
CA PHE A 161 -1.30 6.54 -22.51
C PHE A 161 -1.43 7.51 -21.33
N HIS A 162 -0.33 7.87 -20.70
CA HIS A 162 -0.35 8.79 -19.56
C HIS A 162 -0.79 10.19 -19.96
N LEU A 163 -0.38 10.70 -21.11
CA LEU A 163 -0.86 11.98 -21.63
C LEU A 163 -2.37 11.97 -21.89
N LEU A 164 -2.89 10.87 -22.47
CA LEU A 164 -4.32 10.73 -22.71
C LEU A 164 -5.10 10.66 -21.38
N LEU A 165 -4.64 9.83 -20.43
CA LEU A 165 -5.29 9.68 -19.12
C LEU A 165 -5.26 11.00 -18.34
N ASP A 166 -4.15 11.70 -18.34
CA ASP A 166 -4.04 13.01 -17.68
C ASP A 166 -4.99 14.04 -18.28
N LYS A 167 -5.09 14.09 -19.64
CA LYS A 167 -6.04 14.93 -20.35
C LYS A 167 -7.49 14.67 -19.95
N VAL A 168 -7.95 13.42 -19.95
CA VAL A 168 -9.35 13.06 -19.65
C VAL A 168 -9.68 13.13 -18.18
N THR A 169 -8.67 13.21 -17.30
CA THR A 169 -8.83 13.43 -15.85
C THR A 169 -8.59 14.87 -15.43
N GLY A 170 -8.43 15.80 -16.40
CA GLY A 170 -8.23 17.24 -16.12
C GLY A 170 -6.92 17.54 -15.40
N GLY A 171 -5.81 16.87 -15.77
CA GLY A 171 -4.47 17.07 -15.18
C GLY A 171 -4.27 16.36 -13.83
N ARG A 172 -5.18 15.46 -13.43
CA ARG A 172 -5.21 14.84 -12.10
C ARG A 172 -4.78 13.39 -12.05
N GLU A 173 -4.20 12.85 -13.14
CA GLU A 173 -3.81 11.42 -13.20
C GLU A 173 -2.92 11.00 -12.01
N LYS A 174 -1.87 11.77 -11.72
CA LYS A 174 -0.90 11.43 -10.66
C LYS A 174 -1.54 11.43 -9.26
N GLU A 175 -2.42 12.40 -9.00
CA GLU A 175 -3.16 12.51 -7.74
C GLU A 175 -4.12 11.34 -7.57
N LEU A 176 -4.99 11.09 -8.57
CA LEU A 176 -5.98 10.02 -8.54
C LEU A 176 -5.34 8.63 -8.46
N ASN A 177 -4.22 8.41 -9.16
CA ASN A 177 -3.43 7.18 -9.05
C ASN A 177 -2.86 6.98 -7.63
N ARG A 178 -2.40 8.05 -6.98
CA ARG A 178 -1.91 8.00 -5.59
C ARG A 178 -3.04 7.61 -4.65
N GLN A 179 -4.20 8.28 -4.75
CA GLN A 179 -5.38 7.99 -3.95
C GLN A 179 -5.87 6.54 -4.16
N LEU A 180 -5.96 6.07 -5.41
CA LEU A 180 -6.36 4.70 -5.72
C LEU A 180 -5.38 3.65 -5.17
N LYS A 181 -4.08 3.94 -5.16
CA LYS A 181 -3.06 3.08 -4.52
C LYS A 181 -3.23 3.04 -3.00
N GLY A 182 -3.62 4.13 -2.38
CA GLY A 182 -3.97 4.20 -0.96
C GLY A 182 -5.15 3.27 -0.62
N VAL A 183 -6.23 3.34 -1.41
CA VAL A 183 -7.41 2.48 -1.22
C VAL A 183 -7.12 0.99 -1.48
N ARG A 184 -6.26 0.66 -2.45
CA ARG A 184 -5.82 -0.74 -2.67
C ARG A 184 -5.16 -1.37 -1.46
N LYS A 185 -4.61 -0.55 -0.55
CA LYS A 185 -4.03 -1.02 0.70
C LYS A 185 -5.08 -1.17 1.80
N ASN A 186 -6.35 -0.83 1.56
CA ASN A 186 -7.41 -0.79 2.57
C ASN A 186 -6.99 -0.02 3.83
N LEU A 187 -6.16 1.01 3.66
CA LEU A 187 -5.71 1.86 4.76
C LEU A 187 -6.69 3.00 4.96
N ARG A 188 -7.18 3.14 6.18
CA ARG A 188 -7.97 4.27 6.65
C ARG A 188 -7.15 5.05 7.67
N PHE A 189 -7.09 6.35 7.50
CA PHE A 189 -6.49 7.27 8.45
C PHE A 189 -7.60 7.97 9.23
N ARG A 190 -7.45 8.03 10.54
CA ARG A 190 -8.34 8.79 11.42
C ARG A 190 -7.57 9.34 12.61
N LYS A 191 -8.16 10.29 13.30
CA LYS A 191 -7.64 10.76 14.60
C LYS A 191 -7.65 9.61 15.60
N GLY A 192 -6.63 9.59 16.47
CA GLY A 192 -6.59 8.74 17.64
C GLY A 192 -7.60 9.24 18.67
N GLU A 193 -8.22 8.30 19.37
CA GLU A 193 -9.13 8.54 20.48
C GLU A 193 -8.60 7.85 21.73
N GLU A 194 -9.03 8.25 22.93
CA GLU A 194 -8.55 7.66 24.19
C GLU A 194 -8.69 6.13 24.22
N ARG A 195 -9.76 5.58 23.60
CA ARG A 195 -9.95 4.13 23.46
C ARG A 195 -8.86 3.41 22.66
N ASP A 196 -8.08 4.15 21.87
CA ASP A 196 -6.99 3.59 21.06
C ASP A 196 -5.68 3.50 21.84
N LEU A 197 -5.60 4.11 23.03
CA LEU A 197 -4.37 4.26 23.80
C LEU A 197 -3.66 2.93 24.05
N GLU A 198 -4.40 1.90 24.48
CA GLU A 198 -3.83 0.57 24.74
C GLU A 198 -3.23 -0.01 23.46
N ARG A 199 -3.96 0.10 22.36
CA ARG A 199 -3.49 -0.41 21.06
C ARG A 199 -2.27 0.36 20.55
N ILE A 200 -2.20 1.67 20.77
CA ILE A 200 -1.03 2.48 20.42
C ILE A 200 0.18 2.04 21.24
N MET A 201 0.00 1.79 22.55
CA MET A 201 1.09 1.32 23.42
C MET A 201 1.61 -0.06 23.00
N GLU A 202 0.75 -0.96 22.52
CA GLU A 202 1.19 -2.22 21.90
C GLU A 202 2.05 -1.98 20.65
N LEU A 203 1.64 -1.04 19.78
CA LEU A 203 2.42 -0.67 18.58
C LEU A 203 3.77 -0.05 18.96
N VAL A 204 3.81 0.75 20.00
CA VAL A 204 5.05 1.30 20.58
C VAL A 204 5.96 0.18 21.06
N ALA A 205 5.42 -0.78 21.82
CA ALA A 205 6.17 -1.93 22.31
C ALA A 205 6.73 -2.79 21.15
N ASP A 206 5.93 -3.03 20.09
CA ASP A 206 6.38 -3.69 18.86
C ASP A 206 7.59 -2.93 18.24
N ALA A 207 7.54 -1.60 18.22
CA ALA A 207 8.62 -0.77 17.68
C ALA A 207 9.87 -0.80 18.56
N GLN A 208 9.73 -0.70 19.89
CA GLN A 208 10.82 -0.78 20.86
C GLN A 208 11.54 -2.14 20.79
N ASN A 209 10.77 -3.23 20.70
CA ASN A 209 11.32 -4.58 20.55
C ASN A 209 12.13 -4.70 19.25
N TRP A 210 11.58 -4.20 18.14
CA TRP A 210 12.29 -4.22 16.88
C TRP A 210 13.59 -3.39 16.92
N PHE A 211 13.59 -2.21 17.53
CA PHE A 211 14.80 -1.41 17.68
C PHE A 211 15.85 -2.16 18.49
N ARG A 212 15.44 -2.84 19.57
CA ARG A 212 16.33 -3.67 20.39
C ARG A 212 16.95 -4.83 19.60
N GLU A 213 16.15 -5.54 18.81
CA GLU A 213 16.60 -6.62 17.92
C GLU A 213 17.60 -6.16 16.86
N GLN A 214 17.51 -4.89 16.45
CA GLN A 214 18.42 -4.28 15.48
C GLN A 214 19.59 -3.52 16.14
N GLU A 215 19.75 -3.63 17.46
CA GLU A 215 20.77 -2.91 18.24
C GLU A 215 20.71 -1.38 18.04
N ILE A 216 19.51 -0.83 17.85
CA ILE A 216 19.25 0.61 17.68
C ILE A 216 18.82 1.18 19.03
N ASP A 217 19.60 2.13 19.57
CA ASP A 217 19.28 2.84 20.82
C ASP A 217 18.24 3.96 20.56
N GLN A 218 17.08 3.56 20.04
CA GLN A 218 15.92 4.42 19.87
C GLN A 218 14.77 3.89 20.72
N TRP A 219 14.17 4.73 21.57
CA TRP A 219 13.05 4.39 22.46
C TRP A 219 13.37 3.31 23.51
N GLN A 220 14.62 3.16 23.91
CA GLN A 220 15.03 2.16 24.90
C GLN A 220 15.03 2.71 26.35
N ASP A 221 14.77 4.00 26.51
CA ASP A 221 14.72 4.75 27.78
C ASP A 221 13.28 4.90 28.34
N GLY A 222 12.34 4.09 27.87
CA GLY A 222 10.93 4.18 28.24
C GLY A 222 10.12 5.19 27.44
N TYR A 223 10.73 5.90 26.50
CA TYR A 223 10.03 6.79 25.58
C TYR A 223 9.43 5.96 24.42
N PRO A 224 8.26 6.36 23.87
CA PRO A 224 7.32 7.35 24.41
C PRO A 224 6.52 6.77 25.59
N THR A 225 6.25 7.61 26.59
CA THR A 225 5.44 7.18 27.74
C THR A 225 3.95 7.16 27.38
N ARG A 226 3.16 6.49 28.24
CA ARG A 226 1.70 6.43 28.12
C ARG A 226 1.07 7.82 28.20
N GLU A 227 1.55 8.65 29.14
CA GLU A 227 1.07 10.01 29.37
C GLU A 227 1.34 10.90 28.15
N LEU A 228 2.50 10.73 27.51
CA LEU A 228 2.84 11.46 26.30
C LEU A 228 1.91 11.08 25.13
N ILE A 229 1.66 9.79 24.93
CA ILE A 229 0.72 9.33 23.89
C ILE A 229 -0.70 9.83 24.16
N LEU A 230 -1.15 9.82 25.41
CA LEU A 230 -2.44 10.39 25.80
C LEU A 230 -2.49 11.90 25.52
N SER A 231 -1.43 12.64 25.83
CA SER A 231 -1.32 14.07 25.49
C SER A 231 -1.38 14.31 23.98
N ASP A 232 -0.74 13.47 23.18
CA ASP A 232 -0.83 13.56 21.70
C ASP A 232 -2.25 13.32 21.17
N ILE A 233 -2.99 12.41 21.81
CA ILE A 233 -4.40 12.13 21.46
C ILE A 233 -5.27 13.33 21.82
N LEU A 234 -5.17 13.83 23.05
CA LEU A 234 -5.95 14.96 23.54
C LEU A 234 -5.64 16.26 22.77
N GLY A 235 -4.40 16.39 22.29
CA GLY A 235 -3.94 17.50 21.45
C GLY A 235 -4.32 17.36 19.97
N ASP A 236 -5.12 16.36 19.57
CA ASP A 236 -5.49 16.11 18.17
C ASP A 236 -4.31 15.89 17.21
N ASN A 237 -3.15 15.49 17.74
CA ASN A 237 -1.94 15.26 16.93
C ASN A 237 -1.72 13.78 16.61
N ASN A 238 -2.37 12.85 17.31
CA ASN A 238 -2.25 11.42 17.06
C ASN A 238 -3.16 10.97 15.92
N TYR A 239 -2.64 10.14 15.03
CA TYR A 239 -3.35 9.53 13.91
C TYR A 239 -3.18 8.01 13.94
N ILE A 240 -4.30 7.33 13.77
CA ILE A 240 -4.40 5.88 13.65
C ILE A 240 -4.45 5.50 12.17
N VAL A 241 -3.75 4.44 11.84
CA VAL A 241 -3.84 3.77 10.54
C VAL A 241 -4.50 2.42 10.73
N GLU A 242 -5.67 2.27 10.15
CA GLU A 242 -6.41 1.01 10.11
C GLU A 242 -6.18 0.32 8.76
N TYR A 243 -6.00 -0.99 8.80
CA TYR A 243 -5.98 -1.86 7.64
C TYR A 243 -7.08 -2.89 7.81
N ASN A 244 -8.10 -2.88 6.93
CA ASN A 244 -9.29 -3.73 7.05
C ASN A 244 -9.96 -3.63 8.44
N GLY A 245 -10.07 -2.42 8.99
CA GLY A 245 -10.68 -2.20 10.30
C GLY A 245 -9.82 -2.58 11.51
N VAL A 246 -8.59 -3.04 11.30
CA VAL A 246 -7.62 -3.34 12.36
C VAL A 246 -6.59 -2.23 12.45
N THR A 247 -6.37 -1.69 13.65
CA THR A 247 -5.30 -0.70 13.89
C THR A 247 -3.93 -1.35 13.72
N VAL A 248 -3.20 -0.92 12.69
CA VAL A 248 -1.91 -1.49 12.27
C VAL A 248 -0.73 -0.53 12.46
N ALA A 249 -0.99 0.76 12.62
CA ALA A 249 0.03 1.75 12.90
C ALA A 249 -0.58 2.98 13.58
N ALA A 250 0.29 3.74 14.24
CA ALA A 250 0.00 5.07 14.74
C ALA A 250 1.16 6.02 14.41
N ALA A 251 0.87 7.31 14.34
CA ALA A 251 1.86 8.37 14.17
C ALA A 251 1.34 9.67 14.77
N VAL A 252 2.26 10.55 15.12
CA VAL A 252 1.94 11.91 15.55
C VAL A 252 2.29 12.87 14.42
N ILE A 253 1.35 13.74 14.05
CA ILE A 253 1.53 14.80 13.06
C ILE A 253 1.12 16.10 13.73
N SER A 254 2.11 16.97 13.98
CA SER A 254 1.92 18.27 14.61
C SER A 254 2.15 19.40 13.61
N PHE A 255 1.40 20.47 13.74
CA PHE A 255 1.53 21.70 12.96
C PHE A 255 1.94 22.91 13.83
N ALA A 256 2.22 22.64 15.13
CA ALA A 256 2.61 23.69 16.09
C ALA A 256 4.13 23.93 16.14
N GLY A 257 4.90 23.23 15.27
CA GLY A 257 6.35 23.22 15.35
C GLY A 257 6.89 22.23 16.38
N GLU A 258 8.22 22.26 16.59
CA GLU A 258 8.93 21.38 17.53
C GLU A 258 10.05 22.17 18.22
N PRO A 259 9.99 22.36 19.54
CA PRO A 259 10.99 23.17 20.25
C PRO A 259 12.45 22.70 20.05
N THR A 260 12.67 21.37 19.96
CA THR A 260 14.00 20.80 19.76
C THR A 260 14.58 21.07 18.36
N TYR A 261 13.75 21.60 17.43
CA TYR A 261 14.18 21.96 16.07
C TYR A 261 14.68 23.39 15.94
N SER A 262 14.64 24.19 17.03
CA SER A 262 15.19 25.54 17.07
C SER A 262 16.70 25.57 16.83
N GLU A 263 17.41 24.55 17.29
CA GLU A 263 18.84 24.41 17.11
C GLU A 263 19.18 23.19 16.25
N ILE A 264 19.79 23.43 15.10
CA ILE A 264 20.26 22.37 14.20
C ILE A 264 21.73 22.55 13.91
N LYS A 265 22.52 21.48 14.07
CA LYS A 265 23.96 21.42 13.72
C LYS A 265 24.14 20.81 12.34
N GLY A 266 24.86 21.49 11.45
CA GLY A 266 25.13 21.01 10.11
C GLY A 266 24.74 22.01 9.02
N LYS A 267 24.02 21.55 8.00
CA LYS A 267 23.62 22.40 6.86
C LYS A 267 22.52 23.42 7.20
N GLY A 268 21.79 23.19 8.26
CA GLY A 268 20.61 23.97 8.61
C GLY A 268 19.34 23.50 7.88
N TRP A 269 18.18 24.01 8.35
CA TRP A 269 16.92 23.80 7.67
C TRP A 269 16.91 24.47 6.28
N LEU A 270 16.09 23.96 5.34
CA LEU A 270 16.04 24.49 3.98
C LEU A 270 15.45 25.91 3.93
N ASN A 271 14.58 26.24 4.87
CA ASN A 271 13.89 27.53 5.00
C ASN A 271 13.30 27.67 6.41
N ASP A 272 12.71 28.84 6.71
CA ASP A 272 12.05 29.15 8.00
C ASP A 272 10.51 29.18 7.87
N ASN A 273 9.95 28.59 6.83
CA ASN A 273 8.51 28.53 6.65
C ASN A 273 7.82 27.71 7.77
N PRO A 274 6.50 27.91 7.99
CA PRO A 274 5.70 27.00 8.79
C PRO A 274 5.80 25.57 8.25
N TYR A 275 5.93 24.61 9.15
CA TYR A 275 6.16 23.20 8.80
C TYR A 275 5.32 22.27 9.65
N ALA A 276 5.00 21.12 9.09
CA ALA A 276 4.50 19.98 9.84
C ALA A 276 5.66 19.14 10.40
N VAL A 277 5.43 18.53 11.55
CA VAL A 277 6.38 17.60 12.17
C VAL A 277 5.75 16.23 12.25
N VAL A 278 6.51 15.18 11.90
CA VAL A 278 6.07 13.81 12.04
C VAL A 278 6.89 13.11 13.10
N HIS A 279 6.22 12.63 14.13
CA HIS A 279 6.84 11.92 15.24
C HIS A 279 6.21 10.55 15.47
N ARG A 280 6.90 9.71 16.23
CA ARG A 280 6.38 8.49 16.84
C ARG A 280 5.64 7.56 15.87
N ILE A 281 6.20 7.38 14.64
CA ILE A 281 5.68 6.39 13.70
C ILE A 281 5.93 4.99 14.28
N ALA A 282 4.86 4.32 14.69
CA ALA A 282 4.86 2.94 15.17
C ALA A 282 4.02 2.07 14.24
N VAL A 283 4.60 1.00 13.73
CA VAL A 283 3.93 0.06 12.82
C VAL A 283 4.02 -1.34 13.41
N SER A 284 2.89 -2.03 13.51
CA SER A 284 2.83 -3.41 14.00
C SER A 284 3.78 -4.33 13.22
N ASP A 285 4.43 -5.27 13.90
CA ASP A 285 5.39 -6.21 13.32
C ASP A 285 4.83 -6.96 12.13
N LYS A 286 3.57 -7.42 12.22
CA LYS A 286 2.86 -8.14 11.15
C LYS A 286 2.71 -7.32 9.86
N TYR A 287 2.84 -5.99 9.96
CA TYR A 287 2.61 -5.06 8.86
C TYR A 287 3.86 -4.27 8.46
N ARG A 288 5.02 -4.52 9.07
CA ARG A 288 6.31 -3.94 8.67
C ARG A 288 6.67 -4.32 7.22
N ARG A 289 7.46 -3.46 6.58
CA ARG A 289 7.89 -3.61 5.16
C ARG A 289 6.73 -3.64 4.13
N LYS A 290 5.47 -3.46 4.56
CA LYS A 290 4.30 -3.34 3.66
C LYS A 290 4.07 -1.89 3.18
N GLY A 291 4.96 -0.97 3.51
CA GLY A 291 4.94 0.42 3.05
C GLY A 291 4.01 1.34 3.83
N ILE A 292 3.52 0.94 5.02
CA ILE A 292 2.61 1.76 5.84
C ILE A 292 3.25 3.07 6.27
N ALA A 293 4.52 3.06 6.73
CA ALA A 293 5.23 4.29 7.06
C ALA A 293 5.32 5.27 5.88
N LYS A 294 5.46 4.77 4.65
CA LYS A 294 5.40 5.59 3.43
C LYS A 294 4.04 6.25 3.24
N GLU A 295 2.96 5.50 3.49
CA GLU A 295 1.60 6.05 3.37
C GLU A 295 1.30 7.08 4.47
N ILE A 296 1.85 6.91 5.68
CA ILE A 296 1.77 7.92 6.74
C ILE A 296 2.42 9.24 6.27
N LEU A 297 3.61 9.17 5.68
CA LEU A 297 4.28 10.38 5.15
C LEU A 297 3.48 11.00 3.99
N HIS A 298 2.86 10.23 3.11
CA HIS A 298 1.97 10.77 2.07
C HIS A 298 0.71 11.41 2.65
N PHE A 299 0.09 10.77 3.64
CA PHE A 299 -1.03 11.36 4.35
C PHE A 299 -0.65 12.69 5.01
N THR A 300 0.56 12.79 5.58
CA THR A 300 1.07 14.06 6.11
C THR A 300 1.18 15.13 5.02
N GLU A 301 1.64 14.77 3.82
CA GLU A 301 1.69 15.67 2.67
C GLU A 301 0.29 16.19 2.28
N GLU A 302 -0.73 15.33 2.33
CA GLU A 302 -2.13 15.69 2.08
C GLU A 302 -2.65 16.64 3.17
N GLN A 303 -2.39 16.34 4.44
CA GLN A 303 -2.76 17.20 5.56
C GLN A 303 -2.07 18.57 5.52
N CYS A 304 -0.84 18.63 5.03
CA CYS A 304 -0.14 19.89 4.78
C CYS A 304 -0.80 20.71 3.66
N ALA A 305 -1.16 20.06 2.55
CA ALA A 305 -1.82 20.71 1.42
C ALA A 305 -3.16 21.34 1.83
N GLU A 306 -3.97 20.63 2.63
CA GLU A 306 -5.25 21.15 3.17
C GLU A 306 -5.08 22.39 4.05
N ARG A 307 -3.91 22.54 4.70
CA ARG A 307 -3.59 23.67 5.60
C ARG A 307 -2.72 24.75 4.97
N GLY A 308 -2.34 24.60 3.70
CA GLY A 308 -1.43 25.53 3.02
C GLY A 308 0.02 25.47 3.55
N ILE A 309 0.39 24.42 4.27
CA ILE A 309 1.75 24.20 4.77
C ILE A 309 2.58 23.54 3.68
N LYS A 310 3.78 24.05 3.44
CA LYS A 310 4.63 23.62 2.34
C LYS A 310 5.85 22.82 2.78
N ASP A 311 6.07 22.65 4.07
CA ASP A 311 7.26 22.01 4.61
C ASP A 311 6.92 20.93 5.62
N ILE A 312 7.68 19.84 5.58
CA ILE A 312 7.59 18.76 6.57
C ILE A 312 9.00 18.52 7.11
N ARG A 313 9.14 18.55 8.42
CA ARG A 313 10.37 18.19 9.14
C ARG A 313 10.18 16.90 9.92
N ILE A 314 11.22 16.08 9.98
CA ILE A 314 11.23 14.81 10.70
C ILE A 314 12.65 14.49 11.15
N ASP A 315 12.77 13.88 12.30
CA ASP A 315 14.03 13.35 12.81
C ASP A 315 13.99 11.83 13.01
N THR A 316 15.15 11.22 13.07
CA THR A 316 15.31 9.80 13.35
C THR A 316 16.68 9.48 13.92
N HIS A 317 16.81 8.32 14.59
CA HIS A 317 18.10 7.85 15.08
C HIS A 317 19.06 7.58 13.92
N CYS A 318 20.37 7.84 14.14
CA CYS A 318 21.40 7.67 13.10
C CYS A 318 21.47 6.22 12.57
N ASP A 319 21.22 5.22 13.42
CA ASP A 319 21.24 3.80 13.07
C ASP A 319 19.91 3.28 12.52
N ASN A 320 18.85 4.11 12.53
CA ASN A 320 17.58 3.72 11.90
C ASN A 320 17.69 3.80 10.37
N ARG A 321 18.49 2.88 9.79
CA ARG A 321 18.74 2.81 8.36
C ARG A 321 17.47 2.67 7.53
N ALA A 322 16.45 1.99 8.07
CA ALA A 322 15.17 1.78 7.39
C ALA A 322 14.43 3.11 7.18
N MET A 323 14.30 3.93 8.24
CA MET A 323 13.65 5.25 8.14
C MET A 323 14.47 6.19 7.27
N ARG A 324 15.78 6.25 7.44
CA ARG A 324 16.67 7.10 6.62
C ARG A 324 16.58 6.75 5.12
N ALA A 325 16.52 5.45 4.78
CA ALA A 325 16.33 5.01 3.40
C ALA A 325 14.94 5.40 2.86
N LEU A 326 13.89 5.31 3.68
CA LEU A 326 12.55 5.74 3.32
C LEU A 326 12.51 7.25 3.05
N LEU A 327 13.06 8.07 3.94
CA LEU A 327 13.11 9.52 3.79
C LEU A 327 13.84 9.93 2.51
N LYS A 328 15.00 9.33 2.23
CA LYS A 328 15.73 9.54 0.98
C LYS A 328 14.88 9.18 -0.25
N LYS A 329 14.21 8.03 -0.22
CA LYS A 329 13.30 7.59 -1.32
C LYS A 329 12.14 8.54 -1.53
N MET A 330 11.66 9.17 -0.47
CA MET A 330 10.57 10.16 -0.50
C MET A 330 11.06 11.60 -0.75
N ARG A 331 12.35 11.76 -1.09
CA ARG A 331 12.99 13.03 -1.43
C ARG A 331 13.03 14.03 -0.28
N TYR A 332 13.15 13.55 0.97
CA TYR A 332 13.53 14.40 2.08
C TYR A 332 15.02 14.71 2.00
N THR A 333 15.38 15.96 2.24
CA THR A 333 16.76 16.45 2.31
C THR A 333 17.28 16.28 3.72
N HIS A 334 18.48 15.74 3.88
CA HIS A 334 19.18 15.69 5.16
C HIS A 334 19.73 17.09 5.49
N CYS A 335 19.29 17.65 6.60
CA CYS A 335 19.58 19.02 7.03
C CYS A 335 20.70 19.09 8.07
N GLY A 336 20.93 18.03 8.83
CA GLY A 336 21.92 18.01 9.91
C GLY A 336 21.46 17.18 11.10
N ARG A 337 21.84 17.62 12.31
CA ARG A 337 21.52 16.96 13.57
C ARG A 337 20.83 17.91 14.53
N ILE A 338 19.85 17.43 15.22
CA ILE A 338 19.23 18.09 16.38
C ILE A 338 19.64 17.39 17.67
N THR A 339 19.50 18.09 18.79
CA THR A 339 19.71 17.53 20.13
C THR A 339 18.35 17.45 20.84
N LEU A 340 17.95 16.28 21.29
CA LEU A 340 16.76 16.11 22.09
C LEU A 340 16.96 16.66 23.52
N THR A 341 15.89 16.86 24.26
CA THR A 341 15.95 17.28 25.69
C THR A 341 16.73 16.29 26.56
N SER A 342 16.77 15.00 26.17
CA SER A 342 17.59 13.96 26.81
C SER A 342 19.11 14.08 26.51
N GLY A 343 19.53 15.00 25.65
CA GLY A 343 20.91 15.11 25.15
C GLY A 343 21.25 14.19 23.99
N ALA A 344 20.34 13.28 23.58
CA ALA A 344 20.57 12.38 22.46
C ALA A 344 20.48 13.12 21.12
N TYR A 345 21.31 12.70 20.15
CA TYR A 345 21.31 13.27 18.81
C TYR A 345 20.34 12.53 17.88
N ARG A 346 19.74 13.28 16.95
CA ARG A 346 18.90 12.75 15.87
C ARG A 346 19.29 13.36 14.53
N GLU A 347 19.27 12.57 13.48
CA GLU A 347 19.43 13.01 12.10
C GLU A 347 18.15 13.70 11.64
N ALA A 348 18.27 14.94 11.20
CA ALA A 348 17.16 15.83 10.86
C ALA A 348 16.98 15.95 9.34
N TYR A 349 15.73 15.90 8.89
CA TYR A 349 15.35 15.91 7.50
C TYR A 349 14.20 16.90 7.26
N GLN A 350 14.21 17.54 6.09
CA GLN A 350 13.11 18.41 5.64
C GLN A 350 12.72 18.07 4.20
N LYS A 351 11.44 18.23 3.90
CA LYS A 351 10.91 18.14 2.56
C LYS A 351 10.06 19.36 2.26
N GLU A 352 10.37 20.04 1.14
CA GLU A 352 9.52 21.08 0.55
C GLU A 352 8.48 20.43 -0.37
N LEU A 353 7.22 20.75 -0.17
CA LEU A 353 6.10 20.28 -0.99
C LEU A 353 5.94 21.23 -2.17
N LYS A 354 6.13 20.71 -3.37
CA LYS A 354 5.90 21.48 -4.62
C LYS A 354 4.40 21.51 -4.90
N ASN A 355 3.91 22.69 -5.26
CA ASN A 355 2.55 22.88 -5.77
C ASN A 355 2.28 22.00 -7.00
#